data_ceae8fe8db3db114e22d9dad2ac71001
#
_entry.id   ceae8fe8db3db114e22d9dad2ac71001
#
_cell.length_a   1.000
_cell.length_b   1.000
_cell.length_c   1.000
_cell.angle_alpha   90.00
_cell.angle_beta   90.00
_cell.angle_gamma   90.00
#
_symmetry.space_group_name_H-M   'P 1'
#
loop_
_entity.id
_entity.type
_entity.pdbx_description
1 polymer ?
#
loop_
_entity_poly.entity_id
_entity_poly.type
_entity_poly.pdbx_seq_one_letter_code
_entity_poly.pdbx_strand_id
1 'polypeptide(L)'
;MTPSIQISTLDAAREADLSIYDGVITIENSNIETPLRMDSSPPEQLVLRFDDICEPIDDFIEPQEIHIQRALTFADKIGDGSLLIHCHAGISRSSAIGLSIIAKKLGKGKELESVEILEKINPYSYPNKSLVLMTDDILERNMILYKMTSDKMSLTDTRIL
;
A
#
# COMPACT_ATOMS: atom_id res chain seq x y z
N MET A 1 13.00 5.96 -11.77
CA MET A 1 13.12 6.48 -10.41
C MET A 1 11.87 6.15 -9.62
N THR A 2 12.04 5.95 -8.33
CA THR A 2 10.93 5.62 -7.43
C THR A 2 10.19 6.90 -7.06
N PRO A 3 8.86 6.94 -7.07
CA PRO A 3 8.13 8.10 -6.57
C PRO A 3 8.46 8.35 -5.10
N SER A 4 8.34 9.58 -4.67
CA SER A 4 8.47 9.93 -3.27
C SER A 4 7.20 9.48 -2.54
N ILE A 5 7.32 8.45 -1.72
CA ILE A 5 6.16 7.83 -1.05
C ILE A 5 6.15 8.22 0.42
N GLN A 6 4.99 8.63 0.90
CA GLN A 6 4.69 8.76 2.32
C GLN A 6 3.51 7.86 2.68
N ILE A 7 3.51 7.35 3.89
CA ILE A 7 2.45 6.48 4.41
C ILE A 7 1.88 7.13 5.67
N SER A 8 0.56 7.17 5.79
CA SER A 8 -0.09 7.77 6.95
C SER A 8 -1.31 6.98 7.42
N THR A 9 -1.81 7.37 8.59
CA THR A 9 -3.13 6.94 9.07
C THR A 9 -4.23 7.70 8.34
N LEU A 10 -5.46 7.22 8.45
CA LEU A 10 -6.63 7.95 7.94
C LEU A 10 -6.77 9.31 8.63
N ASP A 11 -6.61 9.35 9.96
CA ASP A 11 -6.75 10.60 10.71
C ASP A 11 -5.74 11.64 10.25
N ALA A 12 -4.49 11.23 10.05
CA ALA A 12 -3.45 12.12 9.55
C ALA A 12 -3.75 12.62 8.14
N ALA A 13 -4.26 11.72 7.28
CA ALA A 13 -4.64 12.09 5.90
C ALA A 13 -5.78 13.12 5.88
N ARG A 14 -6.75 12.99 6.80
CA ARG A 14 -7.87 13.95 6.90
C ARG A 14 -7.41 15.35 7.30
N GLU A 15 -6.35 15.45 8.09
CA GLU A 15 -5.82 16.73 8.59
C GLU A 15 -4.72 17.31 7.68
N ALA A 16 -4.14 16.52 6.81
CA ALA A 16 -3.02 16.93 5.98
C ALA A 16 -3.46 17.88 4.85
N ASP A 17 -2.53 18.70 4.41
CA ASP A 17 -2.68 19.44 3.15
C ASP A 17 -2.33 18.48 2.01
N LEU A 18 -3.35 17.86 1.42
CA LEU A 18 -3.16 16.88 0.36
C LEU A 18 -2.70 17.51 -0.96
N SER A 19 -2.83 18.81 -1.10
CA SER A 19 -2.43 19.52 -2.34
C SER A 19 -0.93 19.46 -2.61
N ILE A 20 -0.12 19.11 -1.61
CA ILE A 20 1.33 18.96 -1.78
C ILE A 20 1.74 17.67 -2.51
N TYR A 21 0.82 16.73 -2.67
CA TYR A 21 1.10 15.46 -3.35
C TYR A 21 0.63 15.51 -4.81
N ASP A 22 1.31 14.73 -5.64
CA ASP A 22 0.89 14.54 -7.04
C ASP A 22 -0.22 13.48 -7.13
N GLY A 23 -0.24 12.53 -6.20
CA GLY A 23 -1.28 11.52 -6.11
C GLY A 23 -1.51 11.04 -4.69
N VAL A 24 -2.73 10.54 -4.44
CA VAL A 24 -3.13 9.96 -3.15
C VAL A 24 -3.78 8.61 -3.41
N ILE A 25 -3.29 7.58 -2.75
CA ILE A 25 -3.95 6.27 -2.71
C ILE A 25 -4.66 6.16 -1.36
N THR A 26 -5.97 6.08 -1.42
CA THR A 26 -6.85 5.91 -0.26
C THR A 26 -7.30 4.46 -0.19
N ILE A 27 -6.90 3.75 0.85
CA ILE A 27 -7.32 2.38 1.11
C ILE A 27 -8.30 2.42 2.26
N GLU A 28 -9.58 2.18 1.96
CA GLU A 28 -10.63 2.34 2.96
C GLU A 28 -11.29 1.02 3.34
N ASN A 29 -11.76 0.96 4.58
CA ASN A 29 -12.54 -0.18 5.06
C ASN A 29 -13.85 -0.30 4.30
N SER A 30 -14.34 -1.53 4.13
CA SER A 30 -15.60 -1.79 3.45
C SER A 30 -16.79 -1.09 4.12
N ASN A 31 -16.72 -0.87 5.43
CA ASN A 31 -17.77 -0.25 6.23
C ASN A 31 -17.52 1.23 6.54
N ILE A 32 -16.68 1.91 5.78
CA ILE A 32 -16.37 3.32 6.04
C ILE A 32 -17.62 4.18 6.00
N GLU A 33 -17.85 4.98 7.03
CA GLU A 33 -19.02 5.85 7.14
C GLU A 33 -18.77 7.22 6.51
N THR A 34 -17.57 7.75 6.68
CA THR A 34 -17.20 9.07 6.16
C THR A 34 -15.98 8.94 5.25
N PRO A 35 -16.18 8.56 3.97
CA PRO A 35 -15.06 8.39 3.05
C PRO A 35 -14.28 9.68 2.83
N LEU A 36 -12.94 9.55 2.78
CA LEU A 36 -12.09 10.67 2.39
C LEU A 36 -12.11 10.81 0.87
N ARG A 37 -12.59 11.94 0.37
CA ARG A 37 -12.63 12.24 -1.06
C ARG A 37 -12.02 13.60 -1.33
N MET A 38 -11.29 13.71 -2.41
CA MET A 38 -10.66 14.96 -2.82
C MET A 38 -11.54 15.70 -3.80
N ASP A 39 -11.73 16.99 -3.55
CA ASP A 39 -12.66 17.82 -4.32
C ASP A 39 -12.07 18.38 -5.60
N SER A 40 -10.74 18.31 -5.74
CA SER A 40 -10.05 18.93 -6.86
C SER A 40 -8.96 18.03 -7.43
N SER A 41 -8.68 18.20 -8.70
CA SER A 41 -7.57 17.55 -9.39
C SER A 41 -6.65 18.65 -9.94
N PRO A 42 -5.33 18.64 -9.69
CA PRO A 42 -4.58 17.74 -8.83
C PRO A 42 -4.76 18.03 -7.34
N PRO A 43 -4.38 17.04 -6.46
CA PRO A 43 -3.85 15.74 -6.82
C PRO A 43 -4.93 14.76 -7.28
N GLU A 44 -4.51 13.73 -8.02
CA GLU A 44 -5.40 12.63 -8.36
C GLU A 44 -5.53 11.69 -7.18
N GLN A 45 -6.70 11.08 -7.05
CA GLN A 45 -6.97 10.12 -5.99
C GLN A 45 -7.38 8.77 -6.57
N LEU A 46 -6.70 7.71 -6.12
CA LEU A 46 -7.13 6.33 -6.32
C LEU A 46 -7.77 5.83 -5.04
N VAL A 47 -8.99 5.33 -5.12
CA VAL A 47 -9.67 4.72 -3.98
C VAL A 47 -9.68 3.20 -4.16
N LEU A 48 -9.18 2.50 -3.14
CA LEU A 48 -9.22 1.04 -3.04
C LEU A 48 -10.02 0.69 -1.79
N ARG A 49 -11.06 -0.11 -1.96
CA ARG A 49 -11.93 -0.50 -0.83
C ARG A 49 -11.78 -1.98 -0.56
N PHE A 50 -11.10 -2.31 0.51
CA PHE A 50 -10.97 -3.67 1.03
C PHE A 50 -10.49 -3.61 2.47
N ASP A 51 -10.74 -4.69 3.20
CA ASP A 51 -10.43 -4.77 4.62
C ASP A 51 -9.05 -5.37 4.88
N ASP A 52 -8.54 -5.14 6.08
CA ASP A 52 -7.21 -5.63 6.48
C ASP A 52 -7.31 -7.06 7.01
N ILE A 53 -7.56 -7.98 6.10
CA ILE A 53 -7.71 -9.41 6.40
C ILE A 53 -6.84 -10.21 5.45
N CYS A 54 -6.53 -11.45 5.81
CA CYS A 54 -5.75 -12.38 5.00
C CYS A 54 -6.51 -13.64 4.65
N GLU A 55 -7.73 -13.79 5.16
CA GLU A 55 -8.62 -14.91 4.90
C GLU A 55 -10.02 -14.38 4.61
N PRO A 56 -10.85 -15.11 3.84
CA PRO A 56 -12.24 -14.69 3.65
C PRO A 56 -12.99 -14.66 4.97
N ILE A 57 -13.66 -13.54 5.24
CA ILE A 57 -14.52 -13.35 6.40
C ILE A 57 -15.83 -12.75 5.91
N ASP A 58 -16.95 -13.32 6.35
CA ASP A 58 -18.28 -12.83 5.95
C ASP A 58 -18.44 -11.35 6.28
N ASP A 59 -19.08 -10.62 5.38
CA ASP A 59 -19.36 -9.18 5.47
C ASP A 59 -18.11 -8.29 5.31
N PHE A 60 -16.94 -8.85 5.03
CA PHE A 60 -15.72 -8.10 4.76
C PHE A 60 -15.23 -8.35 3.35
N ILE A 61 -14.48 -7.39 2.81
CA ILE A 61 -13.89 -7.47 1.46
C ILE A 61 -12.42 -7.81 1.62
N GLU A 62 -12.02 -8.97 1.08
CA GLU A 62 -10.62 -9.37 1.13
C GLU A 62 -9.76 -8.64 0.10
N PRO A 63 -8.45 -8.47 0.37
CA PRO A 63 -7.51 -7.99 -0.63
C PRO A 63 -7.50 -8.89 -1.86
N GLN A 64 -7.42 -8.31 -3.04
CA GLN A 64 -7.39 -9.03 -4.32
C GLN A 64 -6.29 -8.47 -5.21
N GLU A 65 -5.88 -9.27 -6.18
CA GLU A 65 -4.83 -8.86 -7.12
C GLU A 65 -5.17 -7.56 -7.86
N ILE A 66 -6.44 -7.35 -8.16
CA ILE A 66 -6.87 -6.12 -8.85
C ILE A 66 -6.54 -4.86 -8.05
N HIS A 67 -6.56 -4.94 -6.73
CA HIS A 67 -6.19 -3.80 -5.90
C HIS A 67 -4.72 -3.43 -6.09
N ILE A 68 -3.84 -4.44 -6.14
CA ILE A 68 -2.41 -4.21 -6.37
C ILE A 68 -2.20 -3.69 -7.80
N GLN A 69 -2.83 -4.30 -8.79
CA GLN A 69 -2.69 -3.88 -10.19
C GLN A 69 -3.12 -2.43 -10.40
N ARG A 70 -4.23 -2.03 -9.78
CA ARG A 70 -4.70 -0.64 -9.85
C ARG A 70 -3.71 0.32 -9.19
N ALA A 71 -3.15 -0.06 -8.07
CA ALA A 71 -2.14 0.76 -7.38
C ALA A 71 -0.87 0.92 -8.23
N LEU A 72 -0.42 -0.17 -8.85
CA LEU A 72 0.78 -0.13 -9.71
C LEU A 72 0.55 0.75 -10.95
N THR A 73 -0.61 0.63 -11.58
CA THR A 73 -0.97 1.48 -12.73
C THR A 73 -1.04 2.95 -12.34
N PHE A 74 -1.66 3.24 -11.21
CA PHE A 74 -1.75 4.60 -10.70
C PHE A 74 -0.37 5.21 -10.40
N ALA A 75 0.51 4.43 -9.76
CA ALA A 75 1.86 4.87 -9.46
C ALA A 75 2.68 5.14 -10.73
N ASP A 76 2.50 4.32 -11.77
CA ASP A 76 3.14 4.55 -13.06
C ASP A 76 2.70 5.88 -13.67
N LYS A 77 1.43 6.21 -13.54
CA LYS A 77 0.88 7.48 -14.03
C LYS A 77 1.45 8.68 -13.27
N ILE A 78 1.63 8.57 -11.97
CA ILE A 78 2.24 9.62 -11.15
C ILE A 78 3.73 9.77 -11.47
N GLY A 79 4.38 8.70 -11.87
CA GLY A 79 5.80 8.72 -12.27
C GLY A 79 6.74 9.02 -11.12
N ASP A 80 7.58 10.05 -11.28
CA ASP A 80 8.56 10.44 -10.26
C ASP A 80 8.00 11.41 -9.23
N GLY A 81 6.70 11.69 -9.28
CA GLY A 81 6.04 12.63 -8.38
C GLY A 81 5.90 12.09 -6.95
N SER A 82 5.23 12.88 -6.13
CA SER A 82 5.00 12.54 -4.73
C SER A 82 3.66 11.81 -4.56
N LEU A 83 3.67 10.79 -3.71
CA LEU A 83 2.54 9.90 -3.50
C LEU A 83 2.29 9.70 -2.01
N LEU A 84 1.07 10.00 -1.57
CA LEU A 84 0.63 9.61 -0.23
C LEU A 84 -0.19 8.33 -0.33
N ILE A 85 0.13 7.36 0.52
CA ILE A 85 -0.65 6.13 0.64
C ILE A 85 -1.14 6.05 2.09
N HIS A 86 -2.44 5.94 2.28
CA HIS A 86 -2.99 5.75 3.62
C HIS A 86 -4.02 4.64 3.64
N CYS A 87 -4.16 4.01 4.80
CA CYS A 87 -5.25 3.10 5.12
C CYS A 87 -5.92 3.62 6.40
N HIS A 88 -6.36 2.75 7.28
CA HIS A 88 -6.89 3.22 8.57
C HIS A 88 -5.75 3.49 9.56
N ALA A 89 -4.94 2.49 9.86
CA ALA A 89 -3.88 2.57 10.86
C ALA A 89 -2.50 2.96 10.30
N GLY A 90 -2.32 2.95 8.97
CA GLY A 90 -1.06 3.32 8.34
C GLY A 90 0.08 2.32 8.53
N ILE A 91 -0.21 1.07 8.81
CA ILE A 91 0.83 0.07 9.11
C ILE A 91 0.76 -1.21 8.26
N SER A 92 -0.43 -1.61 7.81
CA SER A 92 -0.61 -2.92 7.18
C SER A 92 -0.90 -2.83 5.68
N ARG A 93 -2.10 -2.40 5.28
CA ARG A 93 -2.50 -2.32 3.86
C ARG A 93 -1.66 -1.30 3.10
N SER A 94 -1.50 -0.12 3.65
CA SER A 94 -0.72 0.95 3.03
C SER A 94 0.75 0.58 2.87
N SER A 95 1.33 -0.10 3.85
CA SER A 95 2.72 -0.57 3.77
C SER A 95 2.89 -1.63 2.69
N ALA A 96 1.95 -2.56 2.58
CA ALA A 96 2.01 -3.60 1.55
C ALA A 96 1.86 -3.01 0.14
N ILE A 97 0.95 -2.08 -0.06
CA ILE A 97 0.78 -1.39 -1.34
C ILE A 97 2.03 -0.55 -1.66
N GLY A 98 2.57 0.15 -0.68
CA GLY A 98 3.82 0.90 -0.85
C GLY A 98 4.97 -0.01 -1.27
N LEU A 99 5.10 -1.15 -0.63
CA LEU A 99 6.11 -2.15 -1.01
C LEU A 99 5.94 -2.62 -2.44
N SER A 100 4.70 -2.87 -2.86
CA SER A 100 4.40 -3.29 -4.24
C SER A 100 4.91 -2.28 -5.27
N ILE A 101 4.67 -1.02 -5.02
CA ILE A 101 5.10 0.07 -5.91
C ILE A 101 6.62 0.16 -5.95
N ILE A 102 7.26 0.15 -4.78
CA ILE A 102 8.72 0.22 -4.68
C ILE A 102 9.37 -0.97 -5.39
N ALA A 103 8.90 -2.18 -5.11
CA ALA A 103 9.47 -3.40 -5.67
C ALA A 103 9.36 -3.44 -7.19
N LYS A 104 8.22 -2.99 -7.75
CA LYS A 104 8.06 -2.91 -9.20
C LYS A 104 9.03 -1.92 -9.82
N LYS A 105 9.17 -0.75 -9.22
CA LYS A 105 10.05 0.31 -9.74
C LYS A 105 11.52 -0.09 -9.71
N LEU A 106 11.96 -0.76 -8.65
CA LEU A 106 13.35 -1.19 -8.55
C LEU A 106 13.68 -2.40 -9.41
N GLY A 107 12.71 -3.29 -9.64
CA GLY A 107 12.89 -4.46 -10.49
C GLY A 107 13.41 -5.70 -9.76
N LYS A 108 13.48 -6.80 -10.49
CA LYS A 108 13.95 -8.09 -9.96
C LYS A 108 15.39 -7.98 -9.44
N GLY A 109 15.67 -8.67 -8.35
CA GLY A 109 16.98 -8.66 -7.70
C GLY A 109 17.14 -7.55 -6.68
N LYS A 110 16.14 -6.69 -6.53
CA LYS A 110 16.18 -5.56 -5.60
C LYS A 110 15.16 -5.70 -4.46
N GLU A 111 14.80 -6.93 -4.12
CA GLU A 111 13.80 -7.21 -3.09
C GLU A 111 14.23 -6.70 -1.72
N LEU A 112 15.47 -6.97 -1.32
CA LEU A 112 15.98 -6.47 -0.05
C LEU A 112 15.99 -4.94 0.01
N GLU A 113 16.45 -4.28 -1.05
CA GLU A 113 16.49 -2.82 -1.13
C GLU A 113 15.08 -2.24 -1.04
N SER A 114 14.10 -2.91 -1.66
CA SER A 114 12.69 -2.49 -1.62
C SER A 114 12.17 -2.49 -0.19
N VAL A 115 12.46 -3.55 0.57
CA VAL A 115 12.03 -3.66 1.97
C VAL A 115 12.73 -2.62 2.83
N GLU A 116 14.01 -2.38 2.60
CA GLU A 116 14.77 -1.36 3.33
C GLU A 116 14.23 0.05 3.09
N ILE A 117 13.83 0.35 1.87
CA ILE A 117 13.19 1.63 1.54
C ILE A 117 11.87 1.77 2.28
N LEU A 118 11.03 0.72 2.28
CA LEU A 118 9.79 0.74 3.03
C LEU A 118 10.04 0.99 4.52
N GLU A 119 11.03 0.33 5.09
CA GLU A 119 11.37 0.49 6.50
C GLU A 119 11.76 1.94 6.84
N LYS A 120 12.46 2.61 5.94
CA LYS A 120 12.81 4.03 6.12
C LYS A 120 11.60 4.94 6.01
N ILE A 121 10.69 4.65 5.07
CA ILE A 121 9.47 5.44 4.87
C ILE A 121 8.55 5.29 6.07
N ASN A 122 8.39 4.07 6.57
CA ASN A 122 7.50 3.78 7.68
C ASN A 122 8.09 2.68 8.58
N PRO A 123 8.86 3.07 9.62
CA PRO A 123 9.49 2.10 10.54
C PRO A 123 8.50 1.20 11.28
N TYR A 124 7.23 1.58 11.34
CA TYR A 124 6.17 0.83 12.03
C TYR A 124 5.43 -0.14 11.11
N SER A 125 5.96 -0.38 9.90
CA SER A 125 5.29 -1.23 8.91
C SER A 125 5.14 -2.68 9.39
N TYR A 126 3.90 -3.17 9.31
CA TYR A 126 3.56 -4.59 9.41
C TYR A 126 2.70 -4.94 8.19
N PRO A 127 3.33 -5.14 7.03
CA PRO A 127 2.57 -5.30 5.80
C PRO A 127 1.61 -6.48 5.84
N ASN A 128 0.42 -6.30 5.26
CA ASN A 128 -0.57 -7.36 5.12
C ASN A 128 0.04 -8.53 4.35
N LYS A 129 0.04 -9.70 4.96
CA LYS A 129 0.67 -10.91 4.41
C LYS A 129 0.09 -11.31 3.06
N SER A 130 -1.23 -11.27 2.93
CA SER A 130 -1.90 -11.64 1.68
C SER A 130 -1.48 -10.73 0.54
N LEU A 131 -1.40 -9.44 0.78
CA LEU A 131 -0.96 -8.47 -0.24
C LEU A 131 0.51 -8.69 -0.62
N VAL A 132 1.37 -9.01 0.33
CA VAL A 132 2.80 -9.28 0.03
C VAL A 132 2.94 -10.54 -0.83
N LEU A 133 2.21 -11.60 -0.48
CA LEU A 133 2.22 -12.85 -1.27
C LEU A 133 1.71 -12.62 -2.68
N MET A 134 0.61 -11.89 -2.84
CA MET A 134 0.07 -11.58 -4.17
C MET A 134 1.03 -10.70 -4.98
N THR A 135 1.67 -9.74 -4.33
CA THR A 135 2.67 -8.89 -5.00
C THR A 135 3.84 -9.71 -5.52
N ASP A 136 4.36 -10.61 -4.68
CA ASP A 136 5.46 -11.49 -5.07
C ASP A 136 5.09 -12.30 -6.32
N ASP A 137 3.88 -12.85 -6.36
CA ASP A 137 3.37 -13.61 -7.48
C ASP A 137 3.18 -12.74 -8.72
N ILE A 138 2.52 -11.59 -8.60
CA ILE A 138 2.30 -10.66 -9.72
C ILE A 138 3.61 -10.21 -10.33
N LEU A 139 4.62 -9.90 -9.51
CA LEU A 139 5.91 -9.43 -9.96
C LEU A 139 6.90 -10.56 -10.27
N GLU A 140 6.47 -11.81 -10.13
CA GLU A 140 7.25 -13.01 -10.44
C GLU A 140 8.59 -13.04 -9.68
N ARG A 141 8.54 -12.86 -8.37
CA ARG A 141 9.74 -12.78 -7.53
C ARG A 141 10.12 -14.10 -6.88
N ASN A 142 9.45 -15.21 -7.19
CA ASN A 142 9.78 -16.55 -6.72
C ASN A 142 9.89 -16.65 -5.19
N MET A 143 8.97 -16.01 -4.47
CA MET A 143 8.93 -15.93 -3.00
C MET A 143 10.07 -15.14 -2.37
N ILE A 144 10.93 -14.53 -3.16
CA ILE A 144 12.08 -13.77 -2.63
C ILE A 144 11.60 -12.49 -1.94
N LEU A 145 10.67 -11.77 -2.55
CA LEU A 145 10.14 -10.56 -1.92
C LEU A 145 9.44 -10.88 -0.60
N TYR A 146 8.62 -11.93 -0.60
CA TYR A 146 7.95 -12.38 0.62
C TYR A 146 8.96 -12.73 1.72
N LYS A 147 10.00 -13.53 1.39
CA LYS A 147 11.02 -13.92 2.35
C LYS A 147 11.79 -12.73 2.91
N MET A 148 12.21 -11.82 2.06
CA MET A 148 12.93 -10.62 2.49
C MET A 148 12.06 -9.76 3.39
N THR A 149 10.79 -9.63 3.07
CA THR A 149 9.84 -8.86 3.90
C THR A 149 9.66 -9.52 5.26
N SER A 150 9.41 -10.84 5.28
CA SER A 150 9.17 -11.54 6.55
C SER A 150 10.42 -11.65 7.42
N ASP A 151 11.62 -11.63 6.82
CA ASP A 151 12.88 -11.62 7.57
C ASP A 151 13.17 -10.26 8.22
N LYS A 152 12.79 -9.18 7.55
CA LYS A 152 13.10 -7.82 7.99
C LYS A 152 12.02 -7.22 8.90
N MET A 153 10.78 -7.61 8.75
CA MET A 153 9.66 -7.07 9.49
C MET A 153 8.55 -8.10 9.65
N SER A 154 7.77 -7.96 10.70
CA SER A 154 6.62 -8.84 10.91
C SER A 154 5.53 -8.54 9.90
N LEU A 155 4.89 -9.59 9.38
CA LEU A 155 3.74 -9.46 8.49
C LEU A 155 2.46 -9.52 9.30
N THR A 156 1.48 -8.70 8.91
CA THR A 156 0.15 -8.79 9.47
C THR A 156 -0.58 -9.97 8.84
N ASP A 157 -0.88 -10.95 9.64
CA ASP A 157 -1.72 -12.10 9.28
C ASP A 157 -3.04 -11.94 10.02
N THR A 158 -3.79 -10.96 9.58
CA THR A 158 -4.89 -10.43 10.35
C THR A 158 -6.13 -11.25 10.22
N ARG A 159 -6.63 -11.61 11.37
CA ARG A 159 -8.04 -11.95 11.53
C ARG A 159 -8.68 -10.78 12.21
N ILE A 160 -9.86 -10.41 11.77
CA ILE A 160 -10.58 -9.32 12.42
C ILE A 160 -10.94 -9.76 13.82
N LEU A 161 -10.55 -8.96 14.76
CA LEU A 161 -10.81 -9.19 16.17
C LEU A 161 -12.17 -8.60 16.56
#